data_a8adfbee66b2b9ac8730cc9febd3451c
#
_entry.id   a8adfbee66b2b9ac8730cc9febd3451c
#
_cell.length_a   1.000
_cell.length_b   1.000
_cell.length_c   1.000
_cell.angle_alpha   90.00
_cell.angle_beta   90.00
_cell.angle_gamma   90.00
#
_symmetry.space_group_name_H-M   'P 1'
#
loop_
_entity.id
_entity.type
_entity.pdbx_description
1 polymer ?
#
loop_
_entity_poly.entity_id
_entity_poly.type
_entity_poly.pdbx_seq_one_letter_code
_entity_poly.pdbx_strand_id
1 'polypeptide(L)'
;MAGKKSEHGEPVELTVGERVVRLSNPDRVYFPETGATKRDLADYYLAVGEGIVRALYERPCMLHRFPKGLDGPKVHQKRLPQGAPDWVETVRLHFPRWNRTADELCVTELASVIWAVQMSTVELHPWNSRRADTERPDEWRIDLDPMPEATFDRVRRVAGVVHEVLDELGMTGYPKTSGGNGLHVYVRVRPDHPFADVRGAALAFAREVERRAPDDVTTAWWRKDRDPAAVFVDYNQNARDRTVASAWSVRPVPDARV
;
A
#
# COMPACT_ATOMS: atom_id res chain seq x y z
N MET A 1 22.15 30.29 22.49
CA MET A 1 20.74 29.85 22.70
C MET A 1 20.75 28.34 22.84
N ALA A 2 20.53 27.81 24.04
CA ALA A 2 20.47 26.36 24.23
C ALA A 2 19.22 25.83 23.49
N GLY A 3 19.43 25.00 22.48
CA GLY A 3 18.35 24.36 21.75
C GLY A 3 17.49 23.55 22.73
N LYS A 4 16.17 23.74 22.70
CA LYS A 4 15.24 22.86 23.41
C LYS A 4 15.55 21.41 23.00
N LYS A 5 16.01 20.60 23.96
CA LYS A 5 16.12 19.14 23.73
C LYS A 5 14.77 18.63 23.22
N SER A 6 14.79 17.87 22.13
CA SER A 6 13.58 17.25 21.62
C SER A 6 13.05 16.28 22.66
N GLU A 7 11.75 16.32 22.95
CA GLU A 7 11.06 15.38 23.84
C GLU A 7 11.16 13.92 23.36
N HIS A 8 11.49 13.73 22.06
CA HIS A 8 11.53 12.43 21.38
C HIS A 8 12.91 12.10 20.81
N GLY A 9 13.96 12.47 21.53
CA GLY A 9 15.37 12.17 21.18
C GLY A 9 16.02 13.17 20.23
N GLU A 10 17.34 13.17 20.22
CA GLU A 10 18.14 13.96 19.30
C GLU A 10 18.05 13.34 17.89
N PRO A 11 18.04 14.18 16.84
CA PRO A 11 18.04 13.67 15.47
C PRO A 11 19.25 12.77 15.18
N VAL A 12 19.00 11.68 14.44
CA VAL A 12 20.05 10.76 14.00
C VAL A 12 20.20 10.81 12.48
N GLU A 13 21.41 10.60 11.99
CA GLU A 13 21.68 10.47 10.57
C GLU A 13 21.77 8.99 10.17
N LEU A 14 21.06 8.63 9.12
CA LEU A 14 21.00 7.28 8.56
C LEU A 14 21.65 7.31 7.18
N THR A 15 22.75 6.57 7.00
CA THR A 15 23.35 6.37 5.68
C THR A 15 22.60 5.25 4.96
N VAL A 16 22.05 5.56 3.77
CA VAL A 16 21.25 4.65 2.96
C VAL A 16 21.75 4.70 1.51
N GLY A 17 22.57 3.74 1.13
CA GLY A 17 23.32 3.81 -0.12
C GLY A 17 24.25 5.05 -0.12
N GLU A 18 24.11 5.88 -1.13
CA GLU A 18 24.90 7.13 -1.26
C GLU A 18 24.25 8.34 -0.57
N ARG A 19 23.10 8.16 0.08
CA ARG A 19 22.32 9.23 0.70
C ARG A 19 22.49 9.23 2.21
N VAL A 20 22.37 10.43 2.80
CA VAL A 20 22.23 10.60 4.24
C VAL A 20 20.85 11.18 4.52
N VAL A 21 20.05 10.45 5.31
CA VAL A 21 18.72 10.87 5.72
C VAL A 21 18.75 11.21 7.21
N ARG A 22 18.44 12.46 7.54
CA ARG A 22 18.32 12.92 8.93
C ARG A 22 16.95 12.56 9.47
N LEU A 23 16.89 11.66 10.46
CA LEU A 23 15.67 11.23 11.15
C LEU A 23 15.48 12.06 12.43
N SER A 24 14.47 12.91 12.47
CA SER A 24 14.11 13.71 13.66
C SER A 24 13.12 12.94 14.54
N ASN A 25 13.17 13.20 15.85
CA ASN A 25 12.31 12.54 16.85
C ASN A 25 12.38 11.00 16.76
N PRO A 26 13.58 10.39 16.77
CA PRO A 26 13.73 8.94 16.57
C PRO A 26 13.00 8.13 17.64
N ASP A 27 12.97 8.60 18.89
CA ASP A 27 12.42 7.90 20.06
C ASP A 27 10.90 8.11 20.21
N ARG A 28 10.25 8.78 19.26
CA ARG A 28 8.79 8.92 19.30
C ARG A 28 8.14 7.55 19.09
N VAL A 29 7.38 7.09 20.07
CA VAL A 29 6.59 5.86 19.98
C VAL A 29 5.48 6.05 18.95
N TYR A 30 5.44 5.17 17.97
CA TYR A 30 4.37 5.10 16.97
C TYR A 30 3.39 3.98 17.28
N PHE A 31 3.86 2.84 17.80
CA PHE A 31 3.08 1.63 18.00
C PHE A 31 2.99 1.31 19.48
N PRO A 32 1.91 1.72 20.17
CA PRO A 32 1.85 1.69 21.62
C PRO A 32 1.83 0.26 22.21
N GLU A 33 1.31 -0.74 21.50
CA GLU A 33 1.27 -2.12 21.98
C GLU A 33 2.66 -2.78 22.00
N THR A 34 3.50 -2.42 21.05
CA THR A 34 4.87 -2.97 20.94
C THR A 34 5.93 -2.03 21.52
N GLY A 35 5.58 -0.77 21.76
CA GLY A 35 6.52 0.27 22.13
C GLY A 35 7.42 0.73 20.97
N ALA A 36 7.20 0.24 19.75
CA ALA A 36 8.07 0.55 18.62
C ALA A 36 8.01 2.03 18.23
N THR A 37 9.19 2.58 17.99
CA THR A 37 9.45 3.99 17.77
C THR A 37 9.53 4.32 16.28
N LYS A 38 9.69 5.61 15.97
CA LYS A 38 10.00 6.06 14.61
C LYS A 38 11.33 5.50 14.11
N ARG A 39 12.32 5.31 15.00
CA ARG A 39 13.59 4.70 14.67
C ARG A 39 13.40 3.22 14.30
N ASP A 40 12.63 2.47 15.09
CA ASP A 40 12.37 1.06 14.80
C ASP A 40 11.64 0.88 13.45
N LEU A 41 10.74 1.80 13.11
CA LEU A 41 10.09 1.82 11.79
C LEU A 41 11.10 2.05 10.65
N ALA A 42 12.07 2.95 10.84
CA ALA A 42 13.14 3.15 9.86
C ALA A 42 14.04 1.92 9.74
N ASP A 43 14.43 1.32 10.88
CA ASP A 43 15.28 0.11 10.91
C ASP A 43 14.57 -1.09 10.26
N TYR A 44 13.25 -1.24 10.46
CA TYR A 44 12.46 -2.23 9.74
C TYR A 44 12.55 -2.03 8.22
N TYR A 45 12.30 -0.82 7.71
CA TYR A 45 12.39 -0.58 6.27
C TYR A 45 13.82 -0.71 5.72
N LEU A 46 14.84 -0.45 6.52
CA LEU A 46 16.22 -0.76 6.14
C LEU A 46 16.44 -2.28 5.99
N ALA A 47 15.88 -3.07 6.93
CA ALA A 47 16.03 -4.53 6.92
C ALA A 47 15.31 -5.21 5.74
N VAL A 48 14.12 -4.69 5.33
CA VAL A 48 13.35 -5.23 4.19
C VAL A 48 13.60 -4.47 2.89
N GLY A 49 14.68 -3.71 2.81
CA GLY A 49 14.97 -2.72 1.79
C GLY A 49 14.78 -3.19 0.35
N GLU A 50 15.33 -4.36 -0.03
CA GLU A 50 15.14 -4.90 -1.39
C GLU A 50 13.66 -5.20 -1.69
N GLY A 51 12.94 -5.77 -0.72
CA GLY A 51 11.54 -6.15 -0.87
C GLY A 51 10.65 -4.93 -1.09
N ILE A 52 10.77 -3.93 -0.22
CA ILE A 52 9.92 -2.72 -0.30
C ILE A 52 10.24 -1.89 -1.54
N VAL A 53 11.52 -1.72 -1.90
CA VAL A 53 11.90 -0.98 -3.11
C VAL A 53 11.37 -1.70 -4.34
N ARG A 54 11.52 -3.02 -4.45
CA ARG A 54 10.98 -3.80 -5.58
C ARG A 54 9.46 -3.65 -5.73
N ALA A 55 8.74 -3.63 -4.61
CA ALA A 55 7.28 -3.47 -4.62
C ALA A 55 6.83 -2.06 -5.06
N LEU A 56 7.62 -1.03 -4.75
CA LEU A 56 7.31 0.37 -5.01
C LEU A 56 7.99 0.92 -6.28
N TYR A 57 8.91 0.17 -6.88
CA TYR A 57 9.83 0.68 -7.90
C TYR A 57 9.10 1.34 -9.07
N GLU A 58 9.42 2.61 -9.29
CA GLU A 58 8.86 3.47 -10.34
C GLU A 58 7.33 3.64 -10.29
N ARG A 59 6.69 3.37 -9.16
CA ARG A 59 5.26 3.59 -8.98
C ARG A 59 4.98 4.91 -8.29
N PRO A 60 4.01 5.71 -8.78
CA PRO A 60 3.47 6.80 -7.97
C PRO A 60 2.97 6.24 -6.64
N CYS A 61 3.29 6.91 -5.54
CA CYS A 61 3.00 6.41 -4.21
C CYS A 61 2.36 7.47 -3.33
N MET A 62 1.13 7.23 -2.90
CA MET A 62 0.47 8.00 -1.87
C MET A 62 1.00 7.57 -0.49
N LEU A 63 1.26 8.55 0.38
CA LEU A 63 1.78 8.31 1.73
C LEU A 63 0.68 8.49 2.77
N HIS A 64 0.52 7.51 3.66
CA HIS A 64 -0.26 7.67 4.88
C HIS A 64 0.66 8.10 6.02
N ARG A 65 0.56 9.38 6.39
CA ARG A 65 1.42 10.01 7.37
C ARG A 65 0.71 10.22 8.70
N PHE A 66 1.47 10.13 9.77
CA PHE A 66 1.02 10.33 11.15
C PHE A 66 1.96 11.28 11.90
N PRO A 67 1.95 12.60 11.58
CA PRO A 67 2.91 13.56 12.14
C PRO A 67 2.85 13.68 13.67
N LYS A 68 1.71 13.32 14.28
CA LYS A 68 1.48 13.34 15.73
C LYS A 68 1.49 11.95 16.37
N GLY A 69 1.93 10.89 15.64
CA GLY A 69 1.77 9.50 16.05
C GLY A 69 0.43 8.92 15.59
N LEU A 70 0.19 7.63 15.85
CA LEU A 70 -1.02 6.93 15.38
C LEU A 70 -2.31 7.44 16.02
N ASP A 71 -2.23 8.00 17.25
CA ASP A 71 -3.37 8.61 17.94
C ASP A 71 -3.80 9.95 17.30
N GLY A 72 -2.94 10.51 16.45
CA GLY A 72 -3.23 11.75 15.73
C GLY A 72 -3.96 11.54 14.41
N PRO A 73 -4.37 12.63 13.76
CA PRO A 73 -5.06 12.54 12.48
C PRO A 73 -4.14 11.97 11.39
N LYS A 74 -4.66 11.00 10.63
CA LYS A 74 -4.03 10.49 9.43
C LYS A 74 -4.04 11.53 8.31
N VAL A 75 -2.89 11.76 7.70
CA VAL A 75 -2.73 12.63 6.53
C VAL A 75 -2.49 11.79 5.28
N HIS A 76 -3.39 11.87 4.32
CA HIS A 76 -3.23 11.27 2.99
C HIS A 76 -2.42 12.23 2.12
N GLN A 77 -1.12 11.96 1.96
CA GLN A 77 -0.23 12.84 1.20
C GLN A 77 -0.03 12.32 -0.21
N LYS A 78 -0.59 13.04 -1.18
CA LYS A 78 -0.39 12.79 -2.60
C LYS A 78 0.75 13.64 -3.19
N ARG A 79 0.86 14.90 -2.77
CA ARG A 79 1.87 15.83 -3.28
C ARG A 79 3.07 15.88 -2.35
N LEU A 80 4.28 15.81 -2.91
CA LEU A 80 5.49 16.07 -2.13
C LEU A 80 5.45 17.46 -1.50
N PRO A 81 5.89 17.61 -0.22
CA PRO A 81 5.99 18.91 0.41
C PRO A 81 7.13 19.74 -0.19
N GLN A 82 7.02 21.06 -0.08
CA GLN A 82 8.14 21.95 -0.37
C GLN A 82 9.32 21.62 0.55
N GLY A 83 10.54 21.64 0.00
CA GLY A 83 11.76 21.29 0.74
C GLY A 83 12.06 19.78 0.79
N ALA A 84 11.39 18.96 -0.02
CA ALA A 84 11.89 17.61 -0.30
C ALA A 84 13.28 17.71 -0.94
N PRO A 85 14.21 16.80 -0.59
CA PRO A 85 15.52 16.76 -1.24
C PRO A 85 15.41 16.56 -2.75
N ASP A 86 16.31 17.16 -3.53
CA ASP A 86 16.29 17.10 -5.00
C ASP A 86 16.45 15.68 -5.55
N TRP A 87 17.03 14.76 -4.78
CA TRP A 87 17.17 13.34 -5.15
C TRP A 87 15.89 12.52 -4.91
N VAL A 88 14.87 13.07 -4.25
CA VAL A 88 13.56 12.39 -4.09
C VAL A 88 12.77 12.57 -5.37
N GLU A 89 12.67 11.49 -6.14
CA GLU A 89 11.99 11.51 -7.42
C GLU A 89 10.46 11.57 -7.27
N THR A 90 9.82 12.17 -8.27
CA THR A 90 8.36 12.30 -8.36
C THR A 90 7.85 11.94 -9.73
N VAL A 91 6.56 11.69 -9.80
CA VAL A 91 5.82 11.59 -11.06
C VAL A 91 4.58 12.46 -11.00
N ARG A 92 4.37 13.25 -12.05
CA ARG A 92 3.19 14.11 -12.15
C ARG A 92 1.98 13.32 -12.61
N LEU A 93 0.94 13.35 -11.76
CA LEU A 93 -0.33 12.73 -12.04
C LEU A 93 -1.40 13.79 -12.28
N HIS A 94 -2.28 13.54 -13.23
CA HIS A 94 -3.48 14.34 -13.45
C HIS A 94 -4.69 13.62 -12.88
N PHE A 95 -5.53 14.34 -12.13
CA PHE A 95 -6.79 13.87 -11.54
C PHE A 95 -7.97 14.54 -12.23
N PRO A 96 -8.51 13.95 -13.32
CA PRO A 96 -9.52 14.61 -14.18
C PRO A 96 -10.77 15.03 -13.40
N ARG A 97 -11.24 14.19 -12.47
CA ARG A 97 -12.44 14.48 -11.67
C ARG A 97 -12.38 15.81 -10.93
N TRP A 98 -11.18 16.25 -10.53
CA TRP A 98 -10.99 17.51 -9.79
C TRP A 98 -10.22 18.55 -10.57
N ASN A 99 -9.89 18.25 -11.83
CA ASN A 99 -9.02 19.08 -12.68
C ASN A 99 -7.76 19.55 -11.93
N ARG A 100 -7.06 18.62 -11.29
CA ARG A 100 -5.87 18.90 -10.47
C ARG A 100 -4.72 17.97 -10.86
N THR A 101 -3.52 18.44 -10.59
CA THR A 101 -2.29 17.65 -10.70
C THR A 101 -1.63 17.49 -9.33
N ALA A 102 -0.90 16.42 -9.13
CA ALA A 102 0.00 16.23 -8.00
C ALA A 102 1.29 15.56 -8.46
N ASP A 103 2.40 16.00 -7.89
CA ASP A 103 3.69 15.32 -8.02
C ASP A 103 3.80 14.35 -6.85
N GLU A 104 3.47 13.07 -7.09
CA GLU A 104 3.53 12.01 -6.09
C GLU A 104 4.94 11.42 -5.99
N LEU A 105 5.32 10.93 -4.80
CA LEU A 105 6.57 10.20 -4.60
C LEU A 105 6.68 9.07 -5.62
N CYS A 106 7.86 8.93 -6.21
CA CYS A 106 8.23 7.83 -7.09
C CYS A 106 9.47 7.14 -6.52
N VAL A 107 9.30 5.97 -5.93
CA VAL A 107 10.40 5.27 -5.26
C VAL A 107 11.29 4.60 -6.31
N THR A 108 12.59 4.98 -6.32
CA THR A 108 13.63 4.38 -7.15
C THR A 108 14.80 3.83 -6.32
N GLU A 109 14.93 4.29 -5.07
CA GLU A 109 15.96 3.90 -4.12
C GLU A 109 15.41 3.83 -2.69
N LEU A 110 16.06 3.06 -1.82
CA LEU A 110 15.63 2.87 -0.42
C LEU A 110 15.65 4.17 0.38
N ALA A 111 16.55 5.08 0.08
CA ALA A 111 16.63 6.38 0.75
C ALA A 111 15.31 7.16 0.65
N SER A 112 14.57 7.02 -0.46
CA SER A 112 13.24 7.64 -0.61
C SER A 112 12.21 7.10 0.37
N VAL A 113 12.28 5.80 0.71
CA VAL A 113 11.41 5.17 1.72
C VAL A 113 11.78 5.69 3.12
N ILE A 114 13.07 5.75 3.45
CA ILE A 114 13.54 6.27 4.75
C ILE A 114 13.21 7.76 4.88
N TRP A 115 13.32 8.52 3.81
CA TRP A 115 12.85 9.91 3.78
C TRP A 115 11.33 10.01 4.03
N ALA A 116 10.53 9.11 3.47
CA ALA A 116 9.10 9.07 3.76
C ALA A 116 8.84 8.77 5.26
N VAL A 117 9.61 7.88 5.89
CA VAL A 117 9.58 7.67 7.35
C VAL A 117 9.94 8.95 8.11
N GLN A 118 10.99 9.68 7.67
CA GLN A 118 11.31 10.99 8.26
C GLN A 118 10.09 11.93 8.22
N MET A 119 9.32 11.89 7.14
CA MET A 119 8.07 12.65 6.98
C MET A 119 6.89 12.09 7.77
N SER A 120 7.14 11.13 8.68
CA SER A 120 6.12 10.45 9.50
C SER A 120 5.18 9.55 8.71
N THR A 121 5.63 9.01 7.60
CA THR A 121 4.90 7.99 6.84
C THR A 121 5.03 6.65 7.56
N VAL A 122 3.90 5.99 7.78
CA VAL A 122 3.84 4.63 8.29
C VAL A 122 3.50 3.67 7.14
N GLU A 123 2.57 4.03 6.29
CA GLU A 123 2.02 3.15 5.26
C GLU A 123 2.19 3.75 3.87
N LEU A 124 2.64 2.92 2.94
CA LEU A 124 2.98 3.27 1.55
C LEU A 124 1.95 2.64 0.59
N HIS A 125 1.33 3.46 -0.24
CA HIS A 125 0.23 3.08 -1.13
C HIS A 125 0.57 3.34 -2.61
N PRO A 126 1.23 2.39 -3.30
CA PRO A 126 1.58 2.56 -4.70
C PRO A 126 0.39 2.40 -5.64
N TRP A 127 0.46 3.07 -6.78
CA TRP A 127 -0.41 2.82 -7.92
C TRP A 127 -0.13 1.46 -8.56
N ASN A 128 -1.11 0.97 -9.33
CA ASN A 128 -0.98 -0.26 -10.12
C ASN A 128 -0.14 -0.06 -11.39
N SER A 129 0.22 1.18 -11.73
CA SER A 129 0.99 1.57 -12.90
C SER A 129 2.35 2.15 -12.52
N ARG A 130 3.25 2.30 -13.49
CA ARG A 130 4.57 2.88 -13.31
C ARG A 130 4.66 4.25 -13.96
N ARG A 131 5.72 5.02 -13.62
CA ARG A 131 5.94 6.38 -14.15
C ARG A 131 6.07 6.45 -15.66
N ALA A 132 6.50 5.38 -16.31
CA ALA A 132 6.63 5.33 -17.78
C ALA A 132 5.26 5.45 -18.47
N ASP A 133 4.21 4.87 -17.89
CA ASP A 133 2.82 5.04 -18.32
C ASP A 133 1.89 4.94 -17.12
N THR A 134 1.45 6.07 -16.62
CA THR A 134 0.59 6.14 -15.43
C THR A 134 -0.88 5.80 -15.72
N GLU A 135 -1.27 5.66 -16.99
CA GLU A 135 -2.65 5.39 -17.39
C GLU A 135 -2.91 3.90 -17.69
N ARG A 136 -1.85 3.09 -17.77
CA ARG A 136 -1.94 1.64 -18.00
C ARG A 136 -1.30 0.86 -16.86
N PRO A 137 -2.08 0.06 -16.10
CA PRO A 137 -1.54 -0.76 -15.02
C PRO A 137 -0.68 -1.91 -15.58
N ASP A 138 0.44 -2.20 -14.89
CA ASP A 138 1.28 -3.38 -15.10
C ASP A 138 1.05 -4.45 -14.02
N GLU A 139 0.09 -4.19 -13.13
CA GLU A 139 -0.23 -5.02 -12.00
C GLU A 139 -1.74 -5.03 -11.76
N TRP A 140 -2.31 -6.22 -11.73
CA TRP A 140 -3.67 -6.44 -11.30
C TRP A 140 -3.69 -6.90 -9.83
N ARG A 141 -4.57 -6.31 -9.04
CA ARG A 141 -4.71 -6.57 -7.60
C ARG A 141 -6.05 -7.21 -7.30
N ILE A 142 -6.00 -8.41 -6.75
CA ILE A 142 -7.17 -9.12 -6.23
C ILE A 142 -7.12 -8.92 -4.71
N ASP A 143 -8.04 -8.13 -4.18
CA ASP A 143 -8.16 -7.82 -2.76
C ASP A 143 -9.29 -8.67 -2.16
N LEU A 144 -8.92 -9.60 -1.27
CA LEU A 144 -9.84 -10.48 -0.56
C LEU A 144 -10.14 -9.87 0.81
N ASP A 145 -11.23 -9.10 0.87
CA ASP A 145 -11.62 -8.30 2.02
C ASP A 145 -12.75 -9.00 2.81
N PRO A 146 -12.46 -9.63 3.97
CA PRO A 146 -13.46 -10.33 4.74
C PRO A 146 -14.49 -9.36 5.35
N MET A 147 -15.75 -9.73 5.26
CA MET A 147 -16.82 -9.09 6.01
C MET A 147 -16.67 -9.41 7.51
N PRO A 148 -17.32 -8.65 8.42
CA PRO A 148 -17.02 -8.69 9.87
C PRO A 148 -17.09 -10.06 10.54
N GLU A 149 -17.93 -10.99 10.03
CA GLU A 149 -18.10 -12.34 10.57
C GLU A 149 -17.30 -13.40 9.80
N ALA A 150 -16.62 -13.00 8.71
CA ALA A 150 -15.80 -13.90 7.94
C ALA A 150 -14.50 -14.24 8.68
N THR A 151 -14.18 -15.52 8.80
CA THR A 151 -12.93 -15.98 9.41
C THR A 151 -11.77 -15.93 8.40
N PHE A 152 -10.54 -15.88 8.91
CA PHE A 152 -9.35 -15.95 8.04
C PHE A 152 -9.24 -17.29 7.29
N ASP A 153 -9.75 -18.39 7.86
CA ASP A 153 -9.83 -19.67 7.16
C ASP A 153 -10.77 -19.61 5.93
N ARG A 154 -11.84 -18.82 6.00
CA ARG A 154 -12.69 -18.55 4.83
C ARG A 154 -11.89 -17.76 3.77
N VAL A 155 -11.14 -16.73 4.16
CA VAL A 155 -10.27 -16.00 3.23
C VAL A 155 -9.27 -16.93 2.54
N ARG A 156 -8.67 -17.89 3.28
CA ARG A 156 -7.75 -18.88 2.72
C ARG A 156 -8.45 -19.81 1.70
N ARG A 157 -9.66 -20.26 1.98
CA ARG A 157 -10.44 -21.07 1.01
C ARG A 157 -10.72 -20.29 -0.27
N VAL A 158 -11.18 -19.04 -0.13
CA VAL A 158 -11.42 -18.16 -1.28
C VAL A 158 -10.14 -17.92 -2.06
N ALA A 159 -8.99 -17.74 -1.39
CA ALA A 159 -7.71 -17.62 -2.06
C ALA A 159 -7.32 -18.89 -2.85
N GLY A 160 -7.72 -20.06 -2.36
CA GLY A 160 -7.59 -21.32 -3.12
C GLY A 160 -8.39 -21.30 -4.42
N VAL A 161 -9.66 -20.87 -4.37
CA VAL A 161 -10.51 -20.72 -5.58
C VAL A 161 -9.94 -19.68 -6.55
N VAL A 162 -9.42 -18.55 -6.03
CA VAL A 162 -8.70 -17.55 -6.83
C VAL A 162 -7.50 -18.16 -7.54
N HIS A 163 -6.72 -18.98 -6.85
CA HIS A 163 -5.55 -19.67 -7.43
C HIS A 163 -5.99 -20.62 -8.58
N GLU A 164 -7.01 -21.45 -8.36
CA GLU A 164 -7.52 -22.36 -9.39
C GLU A 164 -7.97 -21.59 -10.66
N VAL A 165 -8.71 -20.48 -10.50
CA VAL A 165 -9.13 -19.67 -11.65
C VAL A 165 -7.95 -19.03 -12.37
N LEU A 166 -6.94 -18.55 -11.62
CA LEU A 166 -5.72 -17.98 -12.22
C LEU A 166 -4.94 -19.04 -13.00
N ASP A 167 -4.80 -20.26 -12.46
CA ASP A 167 -4.11 -21.37 -13.12
C ASP A 167 -4.78 -21.76 -14.45
N GLU A 168 -6.11 -21.84 -14.46
CA GLU A 168 -6.87 -22.10 -15.70
C GLU A 168 -6.68 -21.01 -16.76
N LEU A 169 -6.46 -19.76 -16.32
CA LEU A 169 -6.15 -18.64 -17.20
C LEU A 169 -4.66 -18.56 -17.59
N GLY A 170 -3.81 -19.47 -17.08
CA GLY A 170 -2.37 -19.46 -17.28
C GLY A 170 -1.66 -18.25 -16.62
N MET A 171 -2.24 -17.71 -15.55
CA MET A 171 -1.73 -16.53 -14.84
C MET A 171 -1.14 -16.90 -13.49
N THR A 172 -0.02 -16.28 -13.13
CA THR A 172 0.61 -16.48 -11.82
C THR A 172 0.16 -15.42 -10.81
N GLY A 173 -0.45 -15.87 -9.72
CA GLY A 173 -0.82 -15.02 -8.58
C GLY A 173 0.25 -15.05 -7.48
N TYR A 174 0.55 -13.89 -6.91
CA TYR A 174 1.51 -13.71 -5.80
C TYR A 174 0.74 -13.23 -4.55
N PRO A 175 0.37 -14.15 -3.64
CA PRO A 175 -0.38 -13.79 -2.45
C PRO A 175 0.51 -13.12 -1.42
N LYS A 176 -0.07 -12.16 -0.69
CA LYS A 176 0.48 -11.57 0.52
C LYS A 176 -0.61 -11.28 1.55
N THR A 177 -0.25 -11.24 2.83
CA THR A 177 -1.14 -10.72 3.88
C THR A 177 -1.47 -9.25 3.60
N SER A 178 -2.71 -8.82 3.87
CA SER A 178 -3.08 -7.40 3.75
C SER A 178 -2.52 -6.54 4.88
N GLY A 179 -1.99 -7.18 5.94
CA GLY A 179 -1.68 -6.52 7.22
C GLY A 179 -2.94 -6.11 8.00
N GLY A 180 -4.11 -6.50 7.50
CA GLY A 180 -5.42 -6.42 8.14
C GLY A 180 -5.97 -7.83 8.38
N ASN A 181 -7.21 -8.07 7.96
CA ASN A 181 -7.88 -9.36 8.12
C ASN A 181 -7.95 -10.18 6.83
N GLY A 182 -7.50 -9.63 5.70
CA GLY A 182 -7.61 -10.22 4.37
C GLY A 182 -6.28 -10.61 3.72
N LEU A 183 -6.35 -10.93 2.44
CA LEU A 183 -5.22 -11.22 1.57
C LEU A 183 -5.29 -10.37 0.30
N HIS A 184 -4.13 -9.97 -0.21
CA HIS A 184 -4.00 -9.44 -1.56
C HIS A 184 -3.30 -10.47 -2.44
N VAL A 185 -3.80 -10.68 -3.66
CA VAL A 185 -3.09 -11.47 -4.66
C VAL A 185 -2.71 -10.54 -5.81
N TYR A 186 -1.41 -10.42 -6.06
CA TYR A 186 -0.88 -9.59 -7.14
C TYR A 186 -0.63 -10.44 -8.38
N VAL A 187 -1.07 -9.95 -9.52
CA VAL A 187 -0.86 -10.60 -10.81
C VAL A 187 -0.17 -9.61 -11.75
N ARG A 188 0.95 -10.03 -12.36
CA ARG A 188 1.62 -9.22 -13.37
C ARG A 188 0.84 -9.25 -14.66
N VAL A 189 0.61 -8.06 -15.24
CA VAL A 189 -0.05 -7.88 -16.53
C VAL A 189 0.81 -6.98 -17.41
N ARG A 190 0.66 -7.12 -18.73
CA ARG A 190 1.29 -6.17 -19.65
C ARG A 190 0.49 -4.86 -19.61
N PRO A 191 1.16 -3.71 -19.64
CA PRO A 191 0.51 -2.39 -19.60
C PRO A 191 -0.10 -2.02 -20.97
N ASP A 192 -0.85 -2.94 -21.57
CA ASP A 192 -1.46 -2.78 -22.89
C ASP A 192 -2.87 -2.16 -22.82
N HIS A 193 -3.49 -2.23 -21.62
CA HIS A 193 -4.89 -1.86 -21.41
C HIS A 193 -5.05 -0.75 -20.38
N PRO A 194 -6.02 0.17 -20.55
CA PRO A 194 -6.31 1.22 -19.58
C PRO A 194 -6.97 0.64 -18.32
N PHE A 195 -6.97 1.41 -17.23
CA PHE A 195 -7.58 1.02 -15.95
C PHE A 195 -9.03 0.55 -16.06
N ALA A 196 -9.83 1.14 -16.95
CA ALA A 196 -11.23 0.76 -17.13
C ALA A 196 -11.37 -0.70 -17.59
N ASP A 197 -10.53 -1.13 -18.52
CA ASP A 197 -10.56 -2.49 -19.07
C ASP A 197 -10.05 -3.50 -18.04
N VAL A 198 -8.94 -3.18 -17.36
CA VAL A 198 -8.38 -4.04 -16.30
C VAL A 198 -9.38 -4.20 -15.15
N ARG A 199 -10.07 -3.12 -14.76
CA ARG A 199 -11.13 -3.19 -13.75
C ARG A 199 -12.34 -4.02 -14.23
N GLY A 200 -12.70 -3.90 -15.51
CA GLY A 200 -13.75 -4.73 -16.13
C GLY A 200 -13.41 -6.22 -16.07
N ALA A 201 -12.18 -6.58 -16.44
CA ALA A 201 -11.66 -7.93 -16.34
C ALA A 201 -11.63 -8.43 -14.88
N ALA A 202 -11.21 -7.57 -13.94
CA ALA A 202 -11.20 -7.87 -12.52
C ALA A 202 -12.61 -8.18 -11.97
N LEU A 203 -13.63 -7.45 -12.42
CA LEU A 203 -15.02 -7.74 -12.07
C LEU A 203 -15.49 -9.07 -12.64
N ALA A 204 -15.19 -9.37 -13.91
CA ALA A 204 -15.54 -10.65 -14.52
C ALA A 204 -14.89 -11.82 -13.78
N PHE A 205 -13.62 -11.70 -13.43
CA PHE A 205 -12.90 -12.67 -12.61
C PHE A 205 -13.53 -12.84 -11.22
N ALA A 206 -13.83 -11.75 -10.53
CA ALA A 206 -14.44 -11.79 -9.20
C ALA A 206 -15.80 -12.53 -9.23
N ARG A 207 -16.60 -12.30 -10.27
CA ARG A 207 -17.86 -13.02 -10.50
C ARG A 207 -17.67 -14.52 -10.78
N GLU A 208 -16.61 -14.90 -11.46
CA GLU A 208 -16.28 -16.32 -11.66
C GLU A 208 -15.87 -16.98 -10.33
N VAL A 209 -15.10 -16.29 -9.50
CA VAL A 209 -14.78 -16.78 -8.14
C VAL A 209 -16.06 -16.91 -7.30
N GLU A 210 -16.96 -15.92 -7.33
CA GLU A 210 -18.26 -15.97 -6.64
C GLU A 210 -19.13 -17.14 -7.14
N ARG A 211 -19.17 -17.39 -8.45
CA ARG A 211 -19.91 -18.51 -9.04
C ARG A 211 -19.39 -19.88 -8.56
N ARG A 212 -18.09 -20.01 -8.30
CA ARG A 212 -17.46 -21.25 -7.80
C ARG A 212 -17.63 -21.43 -6.29
N ALA A 213 -17.70 -20.34 -5.55
CA ALA A 213 -17.83 -20.35 -4.09
C ALA A 213 -18.93 -19.39 -3.62
N PRO A 214 -20.21 -19.60 -4.02
CA PRO A 214 -21.29 -18.66 -3.76
C PRO A 214 -21.59 -18.45 -2.27
N ASP A 215 -21.30 -19.44 -1.42
CA ASP A 215 -21.52 -19.35 0.02
C ASP A 215 -20.37 -18.62 0.78
N ASP A 216 -19.22 -18.46 0.12
CA ASP A 216 -18.03 -17.88 0.71
C ASP A 216 -17.69 -16.48 0.15
N VAL A 217 -18.18 -16.13 -1.05
CA VAL A 217 -17.75 -14.95 -1.81
C VAL A 217 -18.91 -14.03 -2.14
N THR A 218 -18.64 -12.74 -2.15
CA THR A 218 -19.56 -11.74 -2.69
C THR A 218 -18.84 -10.72 -3.57
N THR A 219 -19.53 -10.29 -4.65
CA THR A 219 -19.12 -9.15 -5.50
C THR A 219 -20.08 -7.98 -5.38
N ALA A 220 -21.04 -8.03 -4.46
CA ALA A 220 -22.03 -6.98 -4.26
C ALA A 220 -21.37 -5.63 -4.00
N TRP A 221 -21.78 -4.59 -4.77
CA TRP A 221 -21.22 -3.24 -4.64
C TRP A 221 -21.46 -2.62 -3.27
N TRP A 222 -22.71 -2.68 -2.81
CA TRP A 222 -23.08 -2.05 -1.55
C TRP A 222 -22.80 -2.97 -0.37
N ARG A 223 -22.05 -2.48 0.60
CA ARG A 223 -21.71 -3.23 1.81
C ARG A 223 -22.93 -3.79 2.55
N LYS A 224 -24.04 -3.06 2.53
CA LYS A 224 -25.31 -3.48 3.16
C LYS A 224 -25.95 -4.71 2.50
N ASP A 225 -25.61 -5.01 1.26
CA ASP A 225 -26.16 -6.13 0.49
C ASP A 225 -25.24 -7.36 0.53
N ARG A 226 -24.13 -7.28 1.29
CA ARG A 226 -23.16 -8.37 1.44
C ARG A 226 -23.52 -9.22 2.66
N ASP A 227 -23.40 -10.54 2.54
CA ASP A 227 -23.43 -11.45 3.68
C ASP A 227 -22.29 -11.08 4.65
N PRO A 228 -22.59 -10.87 5.96
CA PRO A 228 -21.57 -10.51 6.95
C PRO A 228 -20.49 -11.58 7.14
N ALA A 229 -20.72 -12.82 6.72
CA ALA A 229 -19.74 -13.90 6.77
C ALA A 229 -18.97 -14.11 5.44
N ALA A 230 -19.32 -13.42 4.35
CA ALA A 230 -18.66 -13.58 3.05
C ALA A 230 -17.30 -12.85 2.97
N VAL A 231 -16.51 -13.21 1.98
CA VAL A 231 -15.31 -12.49 1.55
C VAL A 231 -15.67 -11.66 0.31
N PHE A 232 -15.47 -10.36 0.39
CA PHE A 232 -15.64 -9.48 -0.76
C PHE A 232 -14.38 -9.51 -1.62
N VAL A 233 -14.52 -9.92 -2.89
CA VAL A 233 -13.46 -9.81 -3.87
C VAL A 233 -13.49 -8.39 -4.44
N ASP A 234 -12.66 -7.48 -3.88
CA ASP A 234 -12.71 -6.06 -4.25
C ASP A 234 -11.99 -5.79 -5.57
N TYR A 235 -12.72 -5.91 -6.65
CA TYR A 235 -12.27 -5.57 -8.00
C TYR A 235 -12.04 -4.08 -8.22
N ASN A 236 -12.53 -3.20 -7.32
CA ASN A 236 -12.41 -1.74 -7.45
C ASN A 236 -11.00 -1.24 -7.15
N GLN A 237 -10.15 -2.03 -6.49
CA GLN A 237 -8.74 -1.70 -6.31
C GLN A 237 -7.97 -1.61 -7.65
N ASN A 238 -8.59 -2.03 -8.74
CA ASN A 238 -8.07 -1.89 -10.10
C ASN A 238 -8.65 -0.68 -10.85
N ALA A 239 -9.43 0.18 -10.18
CA ALA A 239 -9.83 1.46 -10.74
C ALA A 239 -8.67 2.46 -10.64
N ARG A 240 -8.63 3.42 -11.58
CA ARG A 240 -7.70 4.53 -11.53
C ARG A 240 -7.84 5.28 -10.21
N ASP A 241 -6.76 5.74 -9.63
CA ASP A 241 -6.67 6.44 -8.32
C ASP A 241 -6.95 5.55 -7.09
N ARG A 242 -7.09 4.23 -7.26
CA ARG A 242 -7.20 3.29 -6.15
C ARG A 242 -5.84 2.70 -5.83
N THR A 243 -5.58 2.55 -4.54
CA THR A 243 -4.32 2.03 -4.05
C THR A 243 -4.56 1.13 -2.84
N VAL A 244 -3.72 0.14 -2.67
CA VAL A 244 -3.67 -0.71 -1.48
C VAL A 244 -2.31 -0.58 -0.81
N ALA A 245 -2.22 -0.95 0.47
CA ALA A 245 -0.94 -1.00 1.16
C ALA A 245 0.03 -1.93 0.42
N SER A 246 1.25 -1.43 0.18
CA SER A 246 2.30 -2.19 -0.50
C SER A 246 2.65 -3.47 0.24
N ALA A 247 3.23 -4.43 -0.47
CA ALA A 247 4.01 -5.48 0.18
C ALA A 247 5.11 -4.82 1.03
N TRP A 248 5.41 -5.40 2.18
CA TRP A 248 6.38 -4.90 3.17
C TRP A 248 6.00 -3.57 3.85
N SER A 249 4.84 -2.99 3.54
CA SER A 249 4.41 -1.76 4.20
C SER A 249 3.79 -2.07 5.56
N VAL A 250 4.31 -1.41 6.60
CA VAL A 250 3.74 -1.48 7.96
C VAL A 250 2.35 -0.87 7.96
N ARG A 251 1.42 -1.48 8.70
CA ARG A 251 0.06 -0.96 8.89
C ARG A 251 0.00 -0.02 10.09
N PRO A 252 -0.80 1.05 10.01
CA PRO A 252 -0.97 1.98 11.11
C PRO A 252 -1.94 1.44 12.18
N VAL A 253 -1.59 0.31 12.75
CA VAL A 253 -2.31 -0.37 13.83
C VAL A 253 -1.38 -0.57 15.03
N PRO A 254 -1.91 -0.67 16.27
CA PRO A 254 -1.09 -0.61 17.48
C PRO A 254 0.01 -1.67 17.58
N ASP A 255 -0.17 -2.83 16.95
CA ASP A 255 0.76 -3.97 16.95
C ASP A 255 1.80 -3.95 15.80
N ALA A 256 1.81 -2.92 14.97
CA ALA A 256 2.78 -2.72 13.87
C ALA A 256 2.85 -3.87 12.85
N ARG A 257 1.76 -4.58 12.61
CA ARG A 257 1.75 -5.71 11.65
C ARG A 257 2.00 -5.27 10.20
N VAL A 258 2.39 -6.24 9.35
CA VAL A 258 2.70 -6.07 7.93
C VAL A 258 1.81 -6.94 7.05
#